data_ed3aab5ddb45f3b77d7518221a40ce19
#
_entry.id   ed3aab5ddb45f3b77d7518221a40ce19
#
_cell.length_a   1.000
_cell.length_b   1.000
_cell.length_c   1.000
_cell.angle_alpha   90.00
_cell.angle_beta   90.00
_cell.angle_gamma   90.00
#
_symmetry.space_group_name_H-M   'P 1'
#
loop_
_entity.id
_entity.type
_entity.pdbx_description
1 polymer ?
#
loop_
_entity_poly.entity_id
_entity_poly.type
_entity_poly.pdbx_seq_one_letter_code
_entity_poly.pdbx_strand_id
1 'polypeptide(L)'
;MTTSDLAMPSGNDTPQVLLEHHLKHLRLPTFLREYDKVSRQCAAESVDYPRYLLRLTELELLDRERRATERRIHQARFPVVKSLDTFEFLAIPSLNKAMVLELARCEFLLRRENVLLLGNSGTGKTHLALALGLAACQRGHRVRFTKAAAMVHELLEAKDEKRLLRYQKQMASYELLIVDELGFVPLSKSGAELLFEVFSQRYERVSTLVTSNLPFQEWTEVLGSERLTGALLDRLTHHVHILEMNGESYRLKQSKRKRGSPPNS
;
A
#
# COMPACT_ATOMS: atom_id res chain seq x y z
N MET A 1 -12.31 10.58 44.31
CA MET A 1 -13.38 9.60 44.48
C MET A 1 -14.67 10.24 44.03
N THR A 2 -15.02 10.07 42.77
CA THR A 2 -16.33 10.48 42.25
C THR A 2 -16.83 9.28 41.46
N THR A 3 -17.72 8.54 42.08
CA THR A 3 -18.53 7.48 41.49
C THR A 3 -19.43 8.11 40.47
N SER A 4 -19.12 7.86 39.19
CA SER A 4 -20.01 8.24 38.08
C SER A 4 -21.23 7.32 38.14
N ASP A 5 -22.38 7.89 38.45
CA ASP A 5 -23.70 7.28 38.39
C ASP A 5 -23.93 6.69 37.00
N LEU A 6 -23.86 5.38 36.88
CA LEU A 6 -24.44 4.65 35.79
C LEU A 6 -25.96 4.66 36.02
N ALA A 7 -26.62 5.68 35.47
CA ALA A 7 -28.08 5.73 35.41
C ALA A 7 -28.59 4.44 34.73
N MET A 8 -29.26 3.60 35.50
CA MET A 8 -29.98 2.43 35.01
C MET A 8 -31.14 2.92 34.14
N PRO A 9 -31.31 2.44 32.91
CA PRO A 9 -32.45 2.83 32.07
C PRO A 9 -33.75 2.36 32.69
N SER A 10 -34.73 3.26 32.76
CA SER A 10 -36.07 3.06 33.29
C SER A 10 -36.80 1.96 32.49
N GLY A 11 -37.40 1.02 33.20
CA GLY A 11 -38.00 -0.24 32.80
C GLY A 11 -39.08 -0.19 31.70
N ASN A 12 -38.66 -0.26 30.44
CA ASN A 12 -39.43 -0.78 29.33
C ASN A 12 -38.49 -1.20 28.15
N ASP A 13 -37.19 -1.27 28.37
CA ASP A 13 -36.26 -1.67 27.33
C ASP A 13 -36.26 -3.19 27.21
N THR A 14 -36.73 -3.71 26.08
CA THR A 14 -36.65 -5.13 25.77
C THR A 14 -35.15 -5.57 25.81
N PRO A 15 -34.81 -6.80 26.21
CA PRO A 15 -33.43 -7.27 26.24
C PRO A 15 -32.67 -7.03 24.94
N GLN A 16 -33.38 -6.95 23.81
CA GLN A 16 -32.82 -6.62 22.50
C GLN A 16 -32.30 -5.19 22.39
N VAL A 17 -33.05 -4.21 22.93
CA VAL A 17 -32.61 -2.79 22.93
C VAL A 17 -31.36 -2.60 23.76
N LEU A 18 -31.28 -3.24 24.92
CA LEU A 18 -30.10 -3.24 25.77
C LEU A 18 -28.92 -3.91 25.10
N LEU A 19 -29.12 -5.06 24.44
CA LEU A 19 -28.10 -5.77 23.69
C LEU A 19 -27.54 -4.86 22.58
N GLU A 20 -28.38 -4.25 21.78
CA GLU A 20 -27.96 -3.33 20.72
C GLU A 20 -27.17 -2.16 21.26
N HIS A 21 -27.59 -1.57 22.38
CA HIS A 21 -26.88 -0.50 23.05
C HIS A 21 -25.47 -0.94 23.46
N HIS A 22 -25.37 -2.10 24.13
CA HIS A 22 -24.08 -2.64 24.56
C HIS A 22 -23.16 -3.01 23.39
N LEU A 23 -23.69 -3.63 22.32
CA LEU A 23 -22.92 -3.94 21.13
C LEU A 23 -22.34 -2.68 20.44
N LYS A 24 -23.12 -1.58 20.41
CA LYS A 24 -22.63 -0.27 19.93
C LYS A 24 -21.50 0.25 20.82
N HIS A 25 -21.68 0.19 22.13
CA HIS A 25 -20.69 0.65 23.11
C HIS A 25 -19.37 -0.17 23.05
N LEU A 26 -19.49 -1.48 22.90
CA LEU A 26 -18.37 -2.42 22.70
C LEU A 26 -17.74 -2.32 21.30
N ARG A 27 -18.31 -1.52 20.41
CA ARG A 27 -17.85 -1.36 19.02
C ARG A 27 -17.82 -2.69 18.25
N LEU A 28 -18.91 -3.44 18.35
CA LEU A 28 -19.12 -4.72 17.66
C LEU A 28 -20.20 -4.57 16.56
N PRO A 29 -19.93 -3.82 15.48
CA PRO A 29 -20.94 -3.51 14.48
C PRO A 29 -21.40 -4.72 13.67
N THR A 30 -20.56 -5.73 13.50
CA THR A 30 -20.95 -6.96 12.80
C THR A 30 -21.88 -7.81 13.65
N PHE A 31 -21.60 -7.92 14.96
CA PHE A 31 -22.56 -8.52 15.89
C PHE A 31 -23.92 -7.82 15.80
N LEU A 32 -23.92 -6.49 15.88
CA LEU A 32 -25.15 -5.70 15.82
C LEU A 32 -25.95 -5.94 14.54
N ARG A 33 -25.28 -6.18 13.41
CA ARG A 33 -25.93 -6.40 12.11
C ARG A 33 -26.38 -7.84 11.92
N GLU A 34 -25.63 -8.81 12.45
CA GLU A 34 -25.79 -10.23 12.09
C GLU A 34 -26.38 -11.10 13.20
N TYR A 35 -26.43 -10.64 14.48
CA TYR A 35 -26.79 -11.50 15.63
C TYR A 35 -28.14 -12.20 15.47
N ASP A 36 -29.17 -11.48 15.01
CA ASP A 36 -30.52 -12.01 14.84
C ASP A 36 -30.59 -13.05 13.70
N LYS A 37 -29.94 -12.74 12.55
CA LYS A 37 -29.88 -13.64 11.41
C LYS A 37 -29.16 -14.96 11.78
N VAL A 38 -27.99 -14.84 12.40
CA VAL A 38 -27.21 -16.03 12.81
C VAL A 38 -27.91 -16.81 13.89
N SER A 39 -28.64 -16.14 14.81
CA SER A 39 -29.47 -16.81 15.84
C SER A 39 -30.55 -17.70 15.21
N ARG A 40 -31.30 -17.16 14.23
CA ARG A 40 -32.34 -17.95 13.52
C ARG A 40 -31.75 -19.14 12.76
N GLN A 41 -30.60 -18.95 12.10
CA GLN A 41 -29.91 -20.03 11.41
C GLN A 41 -29.47 -21.13 12.40
N CYS A 42 -28.84 -20.73 13.51
CA CYS A 42 -28.39 -21.67 14.52
C CYS A 42 -29.58 -22.44 15.19
N ALA A 43 -30.70 -21.78 15.41
CA ALA A 43 -31.91 -22.43 15.92
C ALA A 43 -32.46 -23.49 14.95
N ALA A 44 -32.49 -23.17 13.65
CA ALA A 44 -32.92 -24.14 12.62
C ALA A 44 -31.97 -25.33 12.49
N GLU A 45 -30.65 -25.12 12.71
CA GLU A 45 -29.60 -26.15 12.64
C GLU A 45 -29.39 -26.88 13.98
N SER A 46 -30.14 -26.56 15.05
CA SER A 46 -29.92 -27.07 16.42
C SER A 46 -28.51 -26.89 16.94
N VAL A 47 -27.88 -25.74 16.60
CA VAL A 47 -26.52 -25.39 17.01
C VAL A 47 -26.51 -24.89 18.46
N ASP A 48 -25.52 -25.31 19.26
CA ASP A 48 -25.35 -24.87 20.64
C ASP A 48 -24.91 -23.39 20.76
N TYR A 49 -25.10 -22.80 21.95
CA TYR A 49 -24.76 -21.40 22.21
C TYR A 49 -23.28 -21.05 22.01
N PRO A 50 -22.30 -21.90 22.42
CA PRO A 50 -20.90 -21.64 22.14
C PRO A 50 -20.59 -21.54 20.65
N ARG A 51 -21.14 -22.39 19.81
CA ARG A 51 -20.96 -22.36 18.37
C ARG A 51 -21.67 -21.16 17.72
N TYR A 52 -22.82 -20.74 18.24
CA TYR A 52 -23.46 -19.50 17.81
C TYR A 52 -22.54 -18.29 18.06
N LEU A 53 -21.97 -18.15 19.27
CA LEU A 53 -21.04 -17.08 19.60
C LEU A 53 -19.76 -17.17 18.75
N LEU A 54 -19.24 -18.35 18.50
CA LEU A 54 -18.08 -18.55 17.63
C LEU A 54 -18.34 -18.01 16.22
N ARG A 55 -19.46 -18.37 15.59
CA ARG A 55 -19.84 -17.84 14.27
C ARG A 55 -19.89 -16.31 14.25
N LEU A 56 -20.46 -15.68 15.25
CA LEU A 56 -20.51 -14.22 15.34
C LEU A 56 -19.14 -13.59 15.53
N THR A 57 -18.27 -14.17 16.37
CA THR A 57 -16.91 -13.67 16.57
C THR A 57 -16.05 -13.79 15.32
N GLU A 58 -16.18 -14.90 14.59
CA GLU A 58 -15.48 -15.09 13.31
C GLU A 58 -15.91 -14.05 12.26
N LEU A 59 -17.22 -13.78 12.16
CA LEU A 59 -17.74 -12.73 11.26
C LEU A 59 -17.21 -11.35 11.64
N GLU A 60 -17.16 -11.00 12.93
CA GLU A 60 -16.61 -9.72 13.40
C GLU A 60 -15.11 -9.61 13.09
N LEU A 61 -14.33 -10.67 13.31
CA LEU A 61 -12.90 -10.69 13.00
C LEU A 61 -12.65 -10.48 11.52
N LEU A 62 -13.35 -11.22 10.65
CA LEU A 62 -13.23 -11.07 9.19
C LEU A 62 -13.59 -9.65 8.73
N ASP A 63 -14.68 -9.09 9.25
CA ASP A 63 -15.12 -7.74 8.88
C ASP A 63 -14.18 -6.64 9.41
N ARG A 64 -13.58 -6.84 10.60
CA ARG A 64 -12.54 -5.96 11.13
C ARG A 64 -11.29 -5.95 10.26
N GLU A 65 -10.84 -7.12 9.85
CA GLU A 65 -9.66 -7.24 8.98
C GLU A 65 -9.94 -6.63 7.62
N ARG A 66 -11.09 -6.87 7.01
CA ARG A 66 -11.52 -6.25 5.76
C ARG A 66 -11.50 -4.72 5.87
N ARG A 67 -12.15 -4.16 6.88
CA ARG A 67 -12.17 -2.70 7.12
C ARG A 67 -10.78 -2.12 7.40
N ALA A 68 -9.91 -2.87 8.09
CA ALA A 68 -8.54 -2.45 8.33
C ALA A 68 -7.73 -2.43 7.03
N THR A 69 -7.91 -3.43 6.17
CA THR A 69 -7.28 -3.50 4.85
C THR A 69 -7.76 -2.37 3.94
N GLU A 70 -9.08 -2.12 3.87
CA GLU A 70 -9.64 -1.00 3.11
C GLU A 70 -9.07 0.36 3.56
N ARG A 71 -8.94 0.57 4.88
CA ARG A 71 -8.30 1.78 5.42
C ARG A 71 -6.83 1.92 5.01
N ARG A 72 -6.04 0.81 5.04
CA ARG A 72 -4.62 0.82 4.60
C ARG A 72 -4.50 1.14 3.12
N ILE A 73 -5.35 0.55 2.27
CA ILE A 73 -5.40 0.83 0.83
C ILE A 73 -5.71 2.31 0.57
N HIS A 74 -6.70 2.86 1.27
CA HIS A 74 -7.03 4.29 1.15
C HIS A 74 -5.88 5.19 1.61
N GLN A 75 -5.22 4.86 2.72
CA GLN A 75 -4.08 5.61 3.27
C GLN A 75 -2.82 5.52 2.40
N ALA A 76 -2.68 4.44 1.63
CA ALA A 76 -1.57 4.27 0.71
C ALA A 76 -1.57 5.28 -0.43
N ARG A 77 -2.72 5.90 -0.74
CA ARG A 77 -2.90 6.91 -1.80
C ARG A 77 -2.50 6.38 -3.18
N PHE A 78 -2.90 5.16 -3.50
CA PHE A 78 -2.72 4.64 -4.85
C PHE A 78 -3.55 5.45 -5.85
N PRO A 79 -2.99 5.86 -7.01
CA PRO A 79 -3.74 6.57 -8.05
C PRO A 79 -4.82 5.68 -8.67
N VAL A 80 -4.60 4.38 -8.67
CA VAL A 80 -5.51 3.32 -9.11
C VAL A 80 -5.13 2.03 -8.40
N VAL A 81 -6.12 1.21 -8.06
CA VAL A 81 -5.85 -0.12 -7.49
C VAL A 81 -5.52 -1.08 -8.63
N LYS A 82 -4.37 -1.73 -8.54
CA LYS A 82 -3.89 -2.76 -9.46
C LYS A 82 -3.51 -4.01 -8.68
N SER A 83 -3.87 -5.20 -9.20
CA SER A 83 -3.48 -6.48 -8.63
C SER A 83 -2.54 -7.25 -9.57
N LEU A 84 -1.87 -8.26 -9.03
CA LEU A 84 -1.03 -9.16 -9.83
C LEU A 84 -1.87 -10.02 -10.79
N ASP A 85 -3.14 -10.28 -10.47
CA ASP A 85 -4.04 -11.07 -11.32
C ASP A 85 -4.30 -10.39 -12.66
N THR A 86 -4.23 -9.05 -12.69
CA THR A 86 -4.41 -8.25 -13.92
C THR A 86 -3.09 -7.94 -14.62
N PHE A 87 -1.95 -8.48 -14.13
CA PHE A 87 -0.64 -8.24 -14.73
C PHE A 87 -0.30 -9.29 -15.77
N GLU A 88 -0.08 -8.87 -17.02
CA GLU A 88 0.27 -9.76 -18.12
C GLU A 88 1.78 -10.08 -18.13
N PHE A 89 2.18 -11.13 -17.41
CA PHE A 89 3.59 -11.56 -17.36
C PHE A 89 4.17 -11.91 -18.74
N LEU A 90 3.36 -12.47 -19.62
CA LEU A 90 3.80 -12.83 -20.98
C LEU A 90 4.17 -11.61 -21.85
N ALA A 91 3.72 -10.41 -21.48
CA ALA A 91 4.09 -9.18 -22.19
C ALA A 91 5.54 -8.76 -21.94
N ILE A 92 6.18 -9.29 -20.89
CA ILE A 92 7.58 -8.98 -20.50
C ILE A 92 8.31 -10.29 -20.20
N PRO A 93 8.80 -11.00 -21.22
CA PRO A 93 9.46 -12.29 -21.04
C PRO A 93 10.72 -12.25 -20.19
N SER A 94 11.40 -11.09 -20.10
CA SER A 94 12.59 -10.87 -19.27
C SER A 94 12.29 -10.78 -17.77
N LEU A 95 11.03 -10.55 -17.38
CA LEU A 95 10.64 -10.41 -15.99
C LEU A 95 10.61 -11.77 -15.28
N ASN A 96 11.37 -11.90 -14.21
CA ASN A 96 11.37 -13.08 -13.37
C ASN A 96 10.06 -13.18 -12.56
N LYS A 97 9.09 -13.94 -13.10
CA LYS A 97 7.79 -14.16 -12.45
C LYS A 97 7.92 -14.79 -11.06
N ALA A 98 8.86 -15.71 -10.85
CA ALA A 98 9.05 -16.36 -9.56
C ALA A 98 9.45 -15.35 -8.48
N MET A 99 10.39 -14.45 -8.80
CA MET A 99 10.80 -13.36 -7.91
C MET A 99 9.62 -12.41 -7.61
N VAL A 100 8.81 -12.06 -8.61
CA VAL A 100 7.60 -11.22 -8.37
C VAL A 100 6.64 -11.88 -7.38
N LEU A 101 6.39 -13.19 -7.54
CA LEU A 101 5.51 -13.93 -6.64
C LEU A 101 6.10 -14.07 -5.23
N GLU A 102 7.42 -14.18 -5.11
CA GLU A 102 8.12 -14.14 -3.83
C GLU A 102 7.95 -12.77 -3.15
N LEU A 103 8.21 -11.69 -3.88
CA LEU A 103 7.99 -10.32 -3.37
C LEU A 103 6.54 -10.07 -2.94
N ALA A 104 5.56 -10.68 -3.62
CA ALA A 104 4.16 -10.59 -3.24
C ALA A 104 3.83 -11.26 -1.89
N ARG A 105 4.72 -12.11 -1.36
CA ARG A 105 4.62 -12.63 0.02
C ARG A 105 4.98 -11.58 1.07
N CYS A 106 5.61 -10.47 0.65
CA CYS A 106 6.01 -9.35 1.51
C CYS A 106 7.05 -9.68 2.59
N GLU A 107 7.74 -10.81 2.50
CA GLU A 107 8.80 -11.19 3.44
C GLU A 107 10.01 -10.24 3.37
N PHE A 108 10.25 -9.62 2.20
CA PHE A 108 11.28 -8.59 2.01
C PHE A 108 11.09 -7.38 2.94
N LEU A 109 9.84 -7.07 3.35
CA LEU A 109 9.55 -5.99 4.31
C LEU A 109 10.09 -6.32 5.70
N LEU A 110 9.99 -7.58 6.12
CA LEU A 110 10.53 -8.04 7.41
C LEU A 110 12.06 -8.02 7.40
N ARG A 111 12.66 -8.33 6.25
CA ARG A 111 14.11 -8.28 6.02
C ARG A 111 14.63 -6.87 5.71
N ARG A 112 13.74 -5.88 5.58
CA ARG A 112 14.05 -4.47 5.27
C ARG A 112 14.80 -4.31 3.94
N GLU A 113 14.49 -5.16 2.98
CA GLU A 113 15.07 -5.14 1.64
C GLU A 113 14.30 -4.16 0.74
N ASN A 114 15.01 -3.54 -0.18
CA ASN A 114 14.44 -2.63 -1.16
C ASN A 114 14.04 -3.37 -2.43
N VAL A 115 13.22 -2.72 -3.25
CA VAL A 115 12.85 -3.23 -4.58
C VAL A 115 13.06 -2.12 -5.61
N LEU A 116 13.78 -2.42 -6.68
CA LEU A 116 14.00 -1.52 -7.80
C LEU A 116 13.41 -2.11 -9.08
N LEU A 117 12.49 -1.37 -9.70
CA LEU A 117 11.89 -1.73 -10.98
C LEU A 117 12.46 -0.81 -12.06
N LEU A 118 13.35 -1.34 -12.88
CA LEU A 118 14.06 -0.60 -13.92
C LEU A 118 13.61 -1.03 -15.31
N GLY A 119 13.61 -0.11 -16.27
CA GLY A 119 13.33 -0.44 -17.68
C GLY A 119 12.51 0.60 -18.41
N ASN A 120 12.26 0.37 -19.69
CA ASN A 120 11.64 1.32 -20.60
C ASN A 120 10.25 1.81 -20.17
N SER A 121 9.85 2.98 -20.66
CA SER A 121 8.51 3.50 -20.40
C SER A 121 7.42 2.58 -20.98
N GLY A 122 6.33 2.40 -20.20
CA GLY A 122 5.19 1.60 -20.63
C GLY A 122 5.32 0.09 -20.44
N THR A 123 6.38 -0.42 -19.80
CA THR A 123 6.59 -1.85 -19.51
C THR A 123 5.85 -2.36 -18.27
N GLY A 124 5.02 -1.54 -17.61
CA GLY A 124 4.21 -1.99 -16.47
C GLY A 124 4.85 -1.85 -15.09
N LYS A 125 5.98 -1.15 -14.94
CA LYS A 125 6.65 -0.92 -13.65
C LYS A 125 5.70 -0.37 -12.57
N THR A 126 4.98 0.71 -12.89
CA THR A 126 4.00 1.29 -11.97
C THR A 126 2.88 0.31 -11.63
N HIS A 127 2.40 -0.50 -12.61
CA HIS A 127 1.41 -1.54 -12.34
C HIS A 127 1.94 -2.56 -11.32
N LEU A 128 3.15 -3.04 -11.52
CA LEU A 128 3.79 -4.01 -10.62
C LEU A 128 4.03 -3.40 -9.22
N ALA A 129 4.51 -2.15 -9.16
CA ALA A 129 4.68 -1.43 -7.90
C ALA A 129 3.37 -1.30 -7.11
N LEU A 130 2.27 -0.94 -7.80
CA LEU A 130 0.94 -0.84 -7.20
C LEU A 130 0.42 -2.20 -6.73
N ALA A 131 0.65 -3.26 -7.51
CA ALA A 131 0.22 -4.62 -7.17
C ALA A 131 0.97 -5.17 -5.94
N LEU A 132 2.28 -4.94 -5.85
CA LEU A 132 3.07 -5.29 -4.66
C LEU A 132 2.65 -4.46 -3.44
N GLY A 133 2.37 -3.17 -3.64
CA GLY A 133 1.82 -2.30 -2.59
C GLY A 133 0.45 -2.75 -2.09
N LEU A 134 -0.43 -3.19 -2.99
CA LEU A 134 -1.73 -3.77 -2.63
C LEU A 134 -1.56 -5.05 -1.81
N ALA A 135 -0.68 -5.96 -2.25
CA ALA A 135 -0.36 -7.18 -1.52
C ALA A 135 0.16 -6.89 -0.10
N ALA A 136 1.00 -5.86 0.05
CA ALA A 136 1.49 -5.41 1.36
C ALA A 136 0.34 -4.86 2.26
N CYS A 137 -0.58 -4.04 1.72
CA CYS A 137 -1.76 -3.56 2.45
C CYS A 137 -2.64 -4.71 2.94
N GLN A 138 -2.85 -5.73 2.09
CA GLN A 138 -3.63 -6.93 2.41
C GLN A 138 -2.99 -7.76 3.53
N ARG A 139 -1.66 -7.76 3.63
CA ARG A 139 -0.88 -8.42 4.70
C ARG A 139 -0.69 -7.59 5.97
N GLY A 140 -1.34 -6.43 6.05
CA GLY A 140 -1.33 -5.63 7.26
C GLY A 140 -0.30 -4.50 7.28
N HIS A 141 0.54 -4.36 6.27
CA HIS A 141 1.59 -3.36 6.22
C HIS A 141 1.07 -1.97 5.85
N ARG A 142 1.69 -0.95 6.41
CA ARG A 142 1.43 0.46 6.09
C ARG A 142 2.25 0.86 4.88
N VAL A 143 1.54 1.18 3.79
CA VAL A 143 2.13 1.54 2.50
C VAL A 143 1.87 3.01 2.19
N ARG A 144 2.80 3.65 1.52
CA ARG A 144 2.62 4.97 0.90
C ARG A 144 3.11 4.93 -0.53
N PHE A 145 2.27 5.35 -1.45
CA PHE A 145 2.64 5.59 -2.85
C PHE A 145 2.79 7.10 -3.09
N THR A 146 3.82 7.48 -3.83
CA THR A 146 4.02 8.83 -4.33
C THR A 146 4.85 8.80 -5.61
N LYS A 147 4.72 9.82 -6.47
CA LYS A 147 5.67 10.05 -7.56
C LYS A 147 6.88 10.83 -7.02
N ALA A 148 8.06 10.57 -7.55
CA ALA A 148 9.28 11.25 -7.12
C ALA A 148 9.15 12.78 -7.19
N ALA A 149 8.65 13.32 -8.29
CA ALA A 149 8.44 14.77 -8.46
C ALA A 149 7.45 15.33 -7.42
N ALA A 150 6.32 14.65 -7.18
CA ALA A 150 5.32 15.08 -6.19
C ALA A 150 5.91 15.08 -4.78
N MET A 151 6.68 14.05 -4.43
CA MET A 151 7.36 13.96 -3.14
C MET A 151 8.34 15.10 -2.92
N VAL A 152 9.11 15.45 -3.95
CA VAL A 152 10.05 16.58 -3.90
C VAL A 152 9.30 17.89 -3.69
N HIS A 153 8.19 18.12 -4.39
CA HIS A 153 7.36 19.30 -4.16
C HIS A 153 6.82 19.37 -2.72
N GLU A 154 6.26 18.27 -2.21
CA GLU A 154 5.78 18.20 -0.83
C GLU A 154 6.90 18.44 0.21
N LEU A 155 8.14 17.98 -0.07
CA LEU A 155 9.31 18.22 0.78
C LEU A 155 9.76 19.70 0.78
N LEU A 156 9.77 20.34 -0.37
CA LEU A 156 10.12 21.77 -0.49
C LEU A 156 9.07 22.65 0.21
N GLU A 157 7.79 22.41 -0.02
CA GLU A 157 6.69 23.08 0.70
C GLU A 157 6.79 22.87 2.22
N ALA A 158 7.02 21.64 2.65
CA ALA A 158 7.16 21.31 4.07
C ALA A 158 8.38 22.02 4.71
N LYS A 159 9.46 22.23 3.95
CA LYS A 159 10.64 23.01 4.38
C LYS A 159 10.27 24.48 4.57
N ASP A 160 9.61 25.09 3.58
CA ASP A 160 9.22 26.51 3.61
C ASP A 160 8.22 26.80 4.72
N GLU A 161 7.30 25.87 4.99
CA GLU A 161 6.30 25.96 6.06
C GLU A 161 6.80 25.45 7.43
N LYS A 162 8.11 25.19 7.58
CA LYS A 162 8.72 24.68 8.83
C LYS A 162 8.12 23.37 9.34
N ARG A 163 7.56 22.54 8.45
CA ARG A 163 6.93 21.22 8.75
C ARG A 163 7.79 20.04 8.29
N LEU A 164 9.00 20.28 7.79
CA LEU A 164 9.86 19.26 7.17
C LEU A 164 10.07 18.03 8.07
N LEU A 165 10.44 18.24 9.34
CA LEU A 165 10.67 17.14 10.29
C LEU A 165 9.42 16.27 10.50
N ARG A 166 8.23 16.88 10.49
CA ARG A 166 6.97 16.15 10.61
C ARG A 166 6.71 15.29 9.37
N TYR A 167 6.94 15.86 8.19
CA TYR A 167 6.78 15.15 6.93
C TYR A 167 7.77 13.98 6.82
N GLN A 168 9.04 14.19 7.13
CA GLN A 168 10.08 13.15 7.12
C GLN A 168 9.74 12.01 8.10
N LYS A 169 9.32 12.32 9.33
CA LYS A 169 8.85 11.31 10.31
C LYS A 169 7.66 10.52 9.76
N GLN A 170 6.74 11.18 9.08
CA GLN A 170 5.61 10.51 8.45
C GLN A 170 6.09 9.55 7.35
N MET A 171 6.99 9.97 6.46
CA MET A 171 7.53 9.10 5.42
C MET A 171 8.32 7.93 6.01
N ALA A 172 9.08 8.15 7.08
CA ALA A 172 9.79 7.09 7.79
C ALA A 172 8.88 6.09 8.51
N SER A 173 7.62 6.45 8.80
CA SER A 173 6.68 5.59 9.51
C SER A 173 6.03 4.51 8.64
N TYR A 174 6.06 4.63 7.32
CA TYR A 174 5.52 3.63 6.41
C TYR A 174 6.49 2.46 6.26
N GLU A 175 5.97 1.22 6.37
CA GLU A 175 6.78 0.00 6.22
C GLU A 175 7.23 -0.19 4.77
N LEU A 176 6.40 0.24 3.81
CA LEU A 176 6.75 0.31 2.40
C LEU A 176 6.46 1.71 1.84
N LEU A 177 7.50 2.37 1.34
CA LEU A 177 7.38 3.60 0.55
C LEU A 177 7.59 3.25 -0.92
N ILE A 178 6.61 3.56 -1.76
CA ILE A 178 6.69 3.40 -3.22
C ILE A 178 6.93 4.77 -3.83
N VAL A 179 8.09 4.94 -4.45
CA VAL A 179 8.50 6.15 -5.16
C VAL A 179 8.51 5.85 -6.65
N ASP A 180 7.47 6.30 -7.34
CA ASP A 180 7.27 6.03 -8.77
C ASP A 180 7.91 7.12 -9.64
N GLU A 181 8.35 6.74 -10.84
CA GLU A 181 8.90 7.63 -11.85
C GLU A 181 10.14 8.43 -11.38
N LEU A 182 11.04 7.83 -10.59
CA LEU A 182 12.32 8.46 -10.29
C LEU A 182 13.16 8.53 -11.57
N GLY A 183 13.57 9.74 -11.94
CA GLY A 183 14.31 9.96 -13.17
C GLY A 183 13.52 10.52 -14.34
N PHE A 184 12.20 10.68 -14.20
CA PHE A 184 11.38 11.24 -15.28
C PHE A 184 11.59 12.74 -15.50
N VAL A 185 11.92 13.48 -14.44
CA VAL A 185 12.20 14.92 -14.48
C VAL A 185 13.45 15.20 -13.64
N PRO A 186 14.40 16.04 -14.13
CA PRO A 186 15.52 16.49 -13.31
C PRO A 186 15.02 17.20 -12.05
N LEU A 187 15.70 16.94 -10.94
CA LEU A 187 15.36 17.52 -9.64
C LEU A 187 16.22 18.78 -9.38
N SER A 188 15.66 19.77 -8.68
CA SER A 188 16.46 20.85 -8.15
C SER A 188 17.46 20.32 -7.12
N LYS A 189 18.59 21.00 -6.93
CA LYS A 189 19.62 20.61 -5.96
C LYS A 189 19.03 20.39 -4.56
N SER A 190 18.24 21.36 -4.07
CA SER A 190 17.57 21.23 -2.77
C SER A 190 16.56 20.09 -2.74
N GLY A 191 15.85 19.84 -3.84
CA GLY A 191 14.92 18.73 -3.95
C GLY A 191 15.61 17.37 -3.89
N ALA A 192 16.73 17.21 -4.58
CA ALA A 192 17.55 16.00 -4.55
C ALA A 192 18.14 15.74 -3.16
N GLU A 193 18.63 16.77 -2.48
CA GLU A 193 19.15 16.69 -1.11
C GLU A 193 18.04 16.23 -0.12
N LEU A 194 16.85 16.83 -0.20
CA LEU A 194 15.72 16.46 0.66
C LEU A 194 15.22 15.03 0.39
N LEU A 195 15.17 14.63 -0.88
CA LEU A 195 14.83 13.26 -1.27
C LEU A 195 15.85 12.26 -0.70
N PHE A 196 17.13 12.57 -0.82
CA PHE A 196 18.22 11.78 -0.24
C PHE A 196 18.08 11.61 1.27
N GLU A 197 17.74 12.69 1.99
CA GLU A 197 17.51 12.61 3.45
C GLU A 197 16.40 11.62 3.79
N VAL A 198 15.29 11.60 3.04
CA VAL A 198 14.20 10.64 3.26
C VAL A 198 14.68 9.20 3.06
N PHE A 199 15.41 8.92 1.98
CA PHE A 199 15.96 7.57 1.74
C PHE A 199 16.98 7.19 2.83
N SER A 200 17.80 8.13 3.26
CA SER A 200 18.79 7.91 4.34
C SER A 200 18.13 7.59 5.68
N GLN A 201 17.02 8.24 6.02
CA GLN A 201 16.28 7.95 7.25
C GLN A 201 15.60 6.58 7.22
N ARG A 202 15.32 6.05 6.02
CA ARG A 202 14.68 4.75 5.80
C ARG A 202 15.69 3.60 5.68
N TYR A 203 16.95 3.90 5.35
CA TYR A 203 18.02 2.93 5.13
C TYR A 203 18.13 1.95 6.30
N GLU A 204 18.12 0.66 6.04
CA GLU A 204 18.16 -0.48 6.98
C GLU A 204 17.04 -0.51 8.05
N ARG A 205 16.06 0.38 7.95
CA ARG A 205 14.96 0.45 8.91
C ARG A 205 13.65 -0.06 8.35
N VAL A 206 13.37 0.28 7.11
CA VAL A 206 12.13 -0.05 6.40
C VAL A 206 12.38 -0.10 4.89
N SER A 207 11.53 -0.78 4.15
CA SER A 207 11.70 -1.02 2.73
C SER A 207 11.23 0.15 1.87
N THR A 208 11.92 0.35 0.76
CA THR A 208 11.53 1.31 -0.28
C THR A 208 11.47 0.60 -1.63
N LEU A 209 10.39 0.84 -2.38
CA LEU A 209 10.23 0.40 -3.75
C LEU A 209 10.36 1.61 -4.68
N VAL A 210 11.29 1.56 -5.62
CA VAL A 210 11.50 2.64 -6.59
C VAL A 210 11.25 2.11 -7.99
N THR A 211 10.55 2.90 -8.83
CA THR A 211 10.50 2.66 -10.26
C THR A 211 11.28 3.72 -11.01
N SER A 212 12.06 3.33 -12.01
CA SER A 212 12.78 4.25 -12.88
C SER A 212 12.76 3.74 -14.33
N ASN A 213 12.69 4.69 -15.25
CA ASN A 213 12.88 4.42 -16.67
C ASN A 213 14.33 4.60 -17.12
N LEU A 214 15.20 5.04 -16.21
CA LEU A 214 16.61 5.27 -16.46
C LEU A 214 17.47 4.17 -15.83
N PRO A 215 18.54 3.75 -16.51
CA PRO A 215 19.58 2.96 -15.89
C PRO A 215 20.34 3.80 -14.83
N PHE A 216 21.02 3.13 -13.90
CA PHE A 216 21.71 3.80 -12.80
C PHE A 216 22.73 4.87 -13.25
N GLN A 217 23.37 4.66 -14.39
CA GLN A 217 24.37 5.56 -14.96
C GLN A 217 23.80 6.95 -15.27
N GLU A 218 22.50 7.02 -15.59
CA GLU A 218 21.83 8.27 -15.94
C GLU A 218 21.19 8.98 -14.73
N TRP A 219 21.24 8.37 -13.53
CA TRP A 219 20.65 8.99 -12.34
C TRP A 219 21.38 10.27 -11.91
N THR A 220 22.64 10.43 -12.27
CA THR A 220 23.39 11.66 -12.00
C THR A 220 22.79 12.86 -12.71
N GLU A 221 22.24 12.69 -13.91
CA GLU A 221 21.56 13.76 -14.65
C GLU A 221 20.29 14.25 -13.93
N VAL A 222 19.64 13.35 -13.22
CA VAL A 222 18.40 13.64 -12.46
C VAL A 222 18.69 14.28 -11.11
N LEU A 223 19.70 13.77 -10.40
CA LEU A 223 20.07 14.22 -9.04
C LEU A 223 21.05 15.38 -9.05
N GLY A 224 21.69 15.68 -10.19
CA GLY A 224 22.59 16.82 -10.40
C GLY A 224 23.92 16.74 -9.68
N SER A 225 24.28 15.59 -9.07
CA SER A 225 25.53 15.41 -8.32
C SER A 225 25.95 13.94 -8.28
N GLU A 226 27.14 13.63 -8.80
CA GLU A 226 27.73 12.28 -8.74
C GLU A 226 27.83 11.76 -7.30
N ARG A 227 28.29 12.60 -6.38
CA ARG A 227 28.43 12.26 -4.97
C ARG A 227 27.09 11.88 -4.33
N LEU A 228 26.05 12.65 -4.63
CA LEU A 228 24.70 12.39 -4.09
C LEU A 228 24.13 11.13 -4.71
N THR A 229 24.31 10.93 -6.02
CA THR A 229 23.87 9.75 -6.74
C THR A 229 24.54 8.49 -6.20
N GLY A 230 25.85 8.50 -6.04
CA GLY A 230 26.61 7.38 -5.49
C GLY A 230 26.13 7.02 -4.08
N ALA A 231 25.96 8.02 -3.21
CA ALA A 231 25.49 7.82 -1.85
C ALA A 231 24.03 7.33 -1.78
N LEU A 232 23.17 7.73 -2.72
CA LEU A 232 21.78 7.24 -2.81
C LEU A 232 21.73 5.79 -3.30
N LEU A 233 22.49 5.49 -4.36
CA LEU A 233 22.56 4.13 -4.92
C LEU A 233 23.11 3.15 -3.89
N ASP A 234 24.18 3.51 -3.17
CA ASP A 234 24.71 2.67 -2.09
C ASP A 234 23.64 2.26 -1.09
N ARG A 235 22.81 3.22 -0.63
CA ARG A 235 21.72 2.93 0.32
C ARG A 235 20.59 2.12 -0.26
N LEU A 236 20.23 2.34 -1.53
CA LEU A 236 19.13 1.63 -2.17
C LEU A 236 19.52 0.22 -2.57
N THR A 237 20.80 -0.02 -2.91
CA THR A 237 21.27 -1.29 -3.47
C THR A 237 21.92 -2.22 -2.44
N HIS A 238 22.12 -1.79 -1.20
CA HIS A 238 22.76 -2.61 -0.16
C HIS A 238 22.02 -3.93 0.09
N HIS A 239 20.69 -3.90 0.21
CA HIS A 239 19.84 -5.07 0.29
C HIS A 239 18.67 -4.85 -0.67
N VAL A 240 18.74 -5.40 -1.88
CA VAL A 240 17.81 -5.04 -2.95
C VAL A 240 17.43 -6.21 -3.85
N HIS A 241 16.18 -6.19 -4.28
CA HIS A 241 15.68 -6.96 -5.41
C HIS A 241 15.55 -6.06 -6.63
N ILE A 242 16.34 -6.32 -7.67
CA ILE A 242 16.28 -5.56 -8.92
C ILE A 242 15.50 -6.38 -9.95
N LEU A 243 14.44 -5.80 -10.48
CA LEU A 243 13.63 -6.36 -11.56
C LEU A 243 13.81 -5.50 -12.81
N GLU A 244 14.44 -6.07 -13.82
CA GLU A 244 14.59 -5.45 -15.12
C GLU A 244 13.35 -5.73 -15.97
N MET A 245 12.67 -4.67 -16.38
CA MET A 245 11.43 -4.72 -17.15
C MET A 245 11.66 -4.13 -18.54
N ASN A 246 12.53 -4.81 -19.29
CA ASN A 246 12.88 -4.41 -20.66
C ASN A 246 11.91 -5.07 -21.65
N GLY A 247 11.36 -4.27 -22.55
CA GLY A 247 10.42 -4.74 -23.55
C GLY A 247 9.70 -3.61 -24.28
N GLU A 248 8.83 -3.99 -25.20
CA GLU A 248 8.00 -3.02 -25.89
C GLU A 248 6.90 -2.44 -24.97
N SER A 249 6.57 -1.19 -25.18
CA SER A 249 5.51 -0.53 -24.43
C SER A 249 4.16 -1.24 -24.57
N TYR A 250 3.66 -1.79 -23.49
CA TYR A 250 2.32 -2.39 -23.41
C TYR A 250 1.21 -1.39 -23.78
N ARG A 251 1.38 -0.12 -23.38
CA ARG A 251 0.43 0.96 -23.74
C ARG A 251 0.33 1.17 -25.24
N LEU A 252 1.48 1.13 -25.94
CA LEU A 252 1.50 1.25 -27.40
C LEU A 252 0.88 0.03 -28.08
N LYS A 253 1.15 -1.19 -27.59
CA LYS A 253 0.51 -2.42 -28.10
C LYS A 253 -1.01 -2.37 -27.94
N GLN A 254 -1.49 -1.97 -26.78
CA GLN A 254 -2.92 -1.87 -26.50
C GLN A 254 -3.61 -0.79 -27.36
N SER A 255 -2.95 0.36 -27.55
CA SER A 255 -3.45 1.43 -28.43
C SER A 255 -3.55 0.99 -29.91
N LYS A 256 -2.54 0.24 -30.41
CA LYS A 256 -2.55 -0.32 -31.76
C LYS A 256 -3.69 -1.35 -31.93
N ARG A 257 -3.91 -2.24 -30.94
CA ARG A 257 -5.02 -3.21 -30.96
C ARG A 257 -6.40 -2.54 -31.02
N LYS A 258 -6.61 -1.47 -30.23
CA LYS A 258 -7.88 -0.72 -30.25
C LYS A 258 -8.14 0.02 -31.56
N ARG A 259 -7.10 0.46 -32.28
CA ARG A 259 -7.21 1.13 -33.57
C ARG A 259 -7.40 0.13 -34.76
N GLY A 260 -6.98 -1.12 -34.57
CA GLY A 260 -7.11 -2.17 -35.60
C GLY A 260 -8.39 -3.00 -35.53
N SER A 261 -9.27 -2.79 -34.55
CA SER A 261 -10.59 -3.42 -34.52
C SER A 261 -11.55 -2.57 -35.34
N PRO A 262 -12.18 -3.11 -36.43
CA PRO A 262 -13.19 -2.38 -37.19
C PRO A 262 -14.37 -2.04 -36.25
N PRO A 263 -15.08 -0.92 -36.49
CA PRO A 263 -16.28 -0.62 -35.74
C PRO A 263 -17.29 -1.73 -36.00
N ASN A 264 -17.85 -2.31 -34.95
CA ASN A 264 -18.94 -3.26 -35.03
C ASN A 264 -20.10 -2.61 -35.79
N SER A 265 -20.37 -3.12 -36.97
CA SER A 265 -21.59 -2.86 -37.74
C SER A 265 -22.77 -3.61 -37.12
#